data_c2f79fff5fae7f6d4352ca709b5070e6
#
_entry.id   c2f79fff5fae7f6d4352ca709b5070e6
#
_cell.length_a   1.000
_cell.length_b   1.000
_cell.length_c   1.000
_cell.angle_alpha   90.00
_cell.angle_beta   90.00
_cell.angle_gamma   90.00
#
_symmetry.space_group_name_H-M   'P 1'
#
loop_
_entity.id
_entity.type
_entity.pdbx_description
1 polymer ?
#
loop_
_entity_poly.entity_id
_entity_poly.type
_entity_poly.pdbx_seq_one_letter_code
_entity_poly.pdbx_strand_id
1 'polypeptide(L)'
;MKIYEALELVGVPVCHPPYAGDAHTYITYQLLGQDGVLYAEGKEQETAVTYAVNIFAEKFTAGIIALTKFALETAGYIATVEAEVHDGTADTTQVSLIATKEGAEYG
;
A
#
# COMPACT_ATOMS: atom_id res chain seq x y z
N MET A 1 13.99 2.72 -1.45
CA MET A 1 13.11 1.80 -2.19
C MET A 1 11.75 2.45 -2.38
N LYS A 2 11.28 2.52 -3.60
CA LYS A 2 9.95 3.05 -3.89
C LYS A 2 8.87 2.05 -3.53
N ILE A 3 7.65 2.54 -3.32
CA ILE A 3 6.58 1.66 -2.87
C ILE A 3 6.29 0.52 -3.84
N TYR A 4 6.35 0.79 -5.14
CA TYR A 4 6.14 -0.26 -6.13
C TYR A 4 7.16 -1.39 -5.97
N GLU A 5 8.42 -1.04 -5.76
CA GLU A 5 9.48 -2.02 -5.58
C GLU A 5 9.25 -2.86 -4.32
N ALA A 6 8.79 -2.22 -3.25
CA ALA A 6 8.49 -2.93 -2.02
C ALA A 6 7.35 -3.92 -2.23
N LEU A 7 6.28 -3.48 -2.88
CA LEU A 7 5.11 -4.32 -3.09
C LEU A 7 5.39 -5.48 -4.04
N GLU A 8 6.28 -5.29 -5.00
CA GLU A 8 6.68 -6.38 -5.90
C GLU A 8 7.28 -7.57 -5.16
N LEU A 9 7.88 -7.34 -4.01
CA LEU A 9 8.48 -8.41 -3.22
C LEU A 9 7.46 -9.40 -2.68
N VAL A 10 6.19 -9.03 -2.67
CA VAL A 10 5.11 -9.91 -2.21
C VAL A 10 4.88 -11.05 -3.17
N GLY A 11 5.15 -10.85 -4.46
CA GLY A 11 5.06 -11.92 -5.45
C GLY A 11 3.73 -12.01 -6.18
N VAL A 12 2.89 -10.99 -6.08
CA VAL A 12 1.62 -10.94 -6.82
C VAL A 12 1.62 -9.72 -7.72
N PRO A 13 0.71 -9.65 -8.71
CA PRO A 13 0.62 -8.47 -9.57
C PRO A 13 0.38 -7.20 -8.76
N VAL A 14 1.09 -6.14 -9.10
CA VAL A 14 0.99 -4.84 -8.43
C VAL A 14 0.81 -3.78 -9.50
N CYS A 15 -0.19 -2.94 -9.33
CA CYS A 15 -0.46 -1.87 -10.29
C CYS A 15 -1.25 -0.72 -9.66
N HIS A 16 -1.43 0.34 -10.42
CA HIS A 16 -2.39 1.39 -10.06
C HIS A 16 -3.79 0.88 -10.36
N PRO A 17 -4.82 1.30 -9.60
CA PRO A 17 -6.19 0.89 -9.91
C PRO A 17 -6.66 1.53 -11.23
N PRO A 18 -7.58 0.89 -11.97
CA PRO A 18 -8.08 -0.45 -11.69
C PRO A 18 -7.13 -1.53 -12.24
N TYR A 19 -7.21 -2.71 -11.64
CA TYR A 19 -6.44 -3.85 -12.14
C TYR A 19 -7.16 -4.44 -13.36
N ALA A 20 -6.44 -4.58 -14.45
CA ALA A 20 -7.01 -5.06 -15.72
C ALA A 20 -6.63 -6.49 -16.06
N GLY A 21 -5.88 -7.16 -15.20
CA GLY A 21 -5.50 -8.55 -15.41
C GLY A 21 -6.57 -9.54 -14.94
N ASP A 22 -6.22 -10.81 -14.95
CA ASP A 22 -7.12 -11.87 -14.55
C ASP A 22 -6.61 -12.70 -13.36
N ALA A 23 -5.62 -12.20 -12.64
CA ALA A 23 -5.17 -12.84 -11.42
C ALA A 23 -6.22 -12.68 -10.32
N HIS A 24 -6.38 -13.73 -9.51
CA HIS A 24 -7.33 -13.70 -8.40
C HIS A 24 -6.79 -12.99 -7.16
N THR A 25 -5.49 -12.85 -7.09
CA THR A 25 -4.82 -12.16 -5.99
C THR A 25 -3.90 -11.11 -6.58
N TYR A 26 -4.09 -9.86 -6.17
CA TYR A 26 -3.29 -8.76 -6.68
C TYR A 26 -3.32 -7.60 -5.69
N ILE A 27 -2.42 -6.64 -5.89
CA ILE A 27 -2.33 -5.44 -5.06
C ILE A 27 -2.44 -4.22 -5.95
N THR A 28 -3.22 -3.24 -5.52
CA THR A 28 -3.23 -1.93 -6.14
C THR A 28 -2.70 -0.91 -5.15
N TYR A 29 -2.10 0.16 -5.66
CA TYR A 29 -1.63 1.24 -4.80
C TYR A 29 -1.89 2.58 -5.47
N GLN A 30 -2.11 3.60 -4.66
CA GLN A 30 -2.47 4.91 -5.15
C GLN A 30 -1.99 5.96 -4.15
N LEU A 31 -1.42 7.02 -4.66
CA LEU A 31 -1.00 8.13 -3.80
C LEU A 31 -2.23 8.82 -3.25
N LEU A 32 -2.28 8.96 -1.92
CA LEU A 32 -3.33 9.71 -1.25
C LEU A 32 -2.91 11.16 -1.02
N GLY A 33 -1.66 11.36 -0.69
CA GLY A 33 -1.19 12.71 -0.46
C GLY A 33 0.31 12.76 -0.28
N GLN A 34 0.85 13.94 -0.52
CA GLN A 34 2.24 14.24 -0.27
C GLN A 34 2.28 15.59 0.40
N ASP A 35 2.59 15.61 1.68
CA ASP A 35 2.53 16.82 2.46
C ASP A 35 3.88 17.23 3.00
N GLY A 36 4.11 18.52 3.08
CA GLY A 36 5.20 19.04 3.86
C GLY A 36 4.83 18.87 5.32
N VAL A 37 5.58 18.06 6.01
CA VAL A 37 5.24 17.66 7.37
C VAL A 37 5.56 18.76 8.35
N LEU A 38 6.65 19.44 8.14
CA LEU A 38 7.13 20.40 9.11
C LEU A 38 7.72 21.61 8.42
N TYR A 39 7.29 22.77 8.87
CA TYR A 39 7.84 24.03 8.42
C TYR A 39 8.37 24.80 9.63
N ALA A 40 9.60 25.22 9.56
CA ALA A 40 10.18 26.09 10.56
C ALA A 40 10.84 27.24 9.81
N GLU A 41 10.48 28.44 10.18
CA GLU A 41 11.04 29.65 9.57
C GLU A 41 10.89 29.65 8.05
N GLY A 42 9.75 29.17 7.57
CA GLY A 42 9.46 29.15 6.14
C GLY A 42 10.15 28.04 5.36
N LYS A 43 10.83 27.13 6.01
CA LYS A 43 11.49 26.02 5.36
C LYS A 43 10.73 24.73 5.60
N GLU A 44 10.56 23.97 4.53
CA GLU A 44 10.04 22.62 4.65
C GLU A 44 11.11 21.72 5.23
N GLN A 45 10.80 21.04 6.32
CA GLN A 45 11.72 20.16 6.98
C GLN A 45 11.66 18.74 6.44
N GLU A 46 10.45 18.25 6.23
CA GLU A 46 10.24 16.91 5.76
C GLU A 46 9.00 16.85 4.88
N THR A 47 8.96 15.84 4.03
CA THR A 47 7.79 15.54 3.21
C THR A 47 7.31 14.13 3.58
N ALA A 48 6.03 14.00 3.85
CA ALA A 48 5.42 12.70 4.09
C ALA A 48 4.65 12.29 2.84
N VAL A 49 4.77 11.02 2.48
CA VAL A 49 4.06 10.43 1.35
C VAL A 49 3.14 9.35 1.90
N THR A 50 1.86 9.44 1.54
CA THR A 50 0.86 8.49 2.01
C THR A 50 0.21 7.80 0.84
N TYR A 51 0.18 6.48 0.88
CA TYR A 51 -0.42 5.66 -0.16
C TYR A 51 -1.57 4.83 0.40
N ALA A 52 -2.59 4.65 -0.42
CA ALA A 52 -3.59 3.63 -0.17
C ALA A 52 -3.12 2.37 -0.87
N VAL A 53 -3.01 1.28 -0.13
CA VAL A 53 -2.60 -0.01 -0.65
C VAL A 53 -3.76 -0.96 -0.45
N ASN A 54 -4.27 -1.54 -1.52
CA ASN A 54 -5.39 -2.45 -1.47
C ASN A 54 -4.96 -3.83 -1.92
N ILE A 55 -5.19 -4.83 -1.08
CA ILE A 55 -4.91 -6.22 -1.39
C ILE A 55 -6.23 -6.90 -1.73
N PHE A 56 -6.29 -7.49 -2.90
CA PHE A 56 -7.46 -8.28 -3.31
C PHE A 56 -7.02 -9.74 -3.36
N ALA A 57 -7.66 -10.57 -2.58
CA ALA A 57 -7.27 -11.97 -2.49
C ALA A 57 -8.50 -12.85 -2.44
N GLU A 58 -8.40 -14.00 -3.09
CA GLU A 58 -9.42 -15.02 -3.04
C GLU A 58 -9.21 -15.84 -1.78
N LYS A 59 -10.25 -16.04 -1.01
CA LYS A 59 -10.30 -16.85 0.21
C LYS A 59 -9.45 -16.34 1.37
N PHE A 60 -8.18 -16.72 1.44
CA PHE A 60 -7.38 -16.54 2.65
C PHE A 60 -6.36 -15.42 2.48
N THR A 61 -6.45 -14.41 3.32
CA THR A 61 -5.65 -13.20 3.15
C THR A 61 -4.60 -12.97 4.23
N ALA A 62 -4.64 -13.69 5.35
CA ALA A 62 -3.76 -13.40 6.47
C ALA A 62 -2.27 -13.42 6.08
N GLY A 63 -1.86 -14.40 5.29
CA GLY A 63 -0.47 -14.51 4.89
C GLY A 63 -0.01 -13.36 4.00
N ILE A 64 -0.84 -12.99 3.02
CA ILE A 64 -0.48 -11.92 2.10
C ILE A 64 -0.52 -10.56 2.78
N ILE A 65 -1.41 -10.37 3.74
CA ILE A 65 -1.43 -9.14 4.55
C ILE A 65 -0.12 -9.00 5.30
N ALA A 66 0.33 -10.07 5.95
CA ALA A 66 1.57 -10.06 6.70
C ALA A 66 2.77 -9.80 5.81
N LEU A 67 2.82 -10.43 4.64
CA LEU A 67 3.91 -10.21 3.68
C LEU A 67 3.93 -8.78 3.16
N THR A 68 2.76 -8.24 2.83
CA THR A 68 2.65 -6.89 2.32
C THR A 68 3.09 -5.88 3.36
N LYS A 69 2.61 -6.06 4.59
CA LYS A 69 2.99 -5.19 5.68
C LYS A 69 4.48 -5.24 5.96
N PHE A 70 5.04 -6.45 5.98
CA PHE A 70 6.48 -6.62 6.18
C PHE A 70 7.29 -5.95 5.09
N ALA A 71 6.88 -6.11 3.82
CA ALA A 71 7.57 -5.49 2.70
C ALA A 71 7.55 -3.97 2.80
N LEU A 72 6.41 -3.40 3.16
CA LEU A 72 6.29 -1.95 3.33
C LEU A 72 7.15 -1.46 4.49
N GLU A 73 7.14 -2.17 5.60
CA GLU A 73 7.94 -1.78 6.77
C GLU A 73 9.43 -1.89 6.48
N THR A 74 9.83 -2.90 5.73
CA THR A 74 11.24 -3.05 5.30
C THR A 74 11.68 -1.87 4.44
N ALA A 75 10.77 -1.32 3.65
CA ALA A 75 11.06 -0.15 2.83
C ALA A 75 10.97 1.16 3.61
N GLY A 76 10.64 1.12 4.88
CA GLY A 76 10.58 2.31 5.75
C GLY A 76 9.20 2.91 5.89
N TYR A 77 8.16 2.26 5.40
CA TYR A 77 6.79 2.75 5.55
C TYR A 77 6.18 2.27 6.86
N ILE A 78 5.30 3.09 7.40
CA ILE A 78 4.43 2.68 8.50
C ILE A 78 3.14 2.24 7.84
N ALA A 79 2.81 0.97 7.97
CA ALA A 79 1.64 0.38 7.31
C ALA A 79 0.58 0.04 8.35
N THR A 80 -0.64 0.53 8.14
CA THR A 80 -1.76 0.30 9.03
C THR A 80 -2.93 -0.27 8.24
N VAL A 81 -3.50 -1.36 8.74
CA VAL A 81 -4.70 -1.95 8.15
C VAL A 81 -5.90 -1.10 8.55
N GLU A 82 -6.60 -0.57 7.55
CA GLU A 82 -7.76 0.30 7.79
C GLU A 82 -9.09 -0.46 7.74
N ALA A 83 -9.21 -1.39 6.79
CA ALA A 83 -10.48 -2.08 6.59
C ALA A 83 -10.26 -3.41 5.90
N GLU A 84 -11.18 -4.32 6.15
CA GLU A 84 -11.24 -5.60 5.45
C GLU A 84 -12.70 -5.80 5.03
N VAL A 85 -12.90 -6.01 3.74
CA VAL A 85 -14.25 -6.20 3.19
C VAL A 85 -14.26 -7.51 2.41
N HIS A 86 -15.18 -8.39 2.77
CA HIS A 86 -15.35 -9.66 2.08
C HIS A 86 -16.58 -9.61 1.17
N ASP A 87 -16.35 -9.93 -0.10
CA ASP A 87 -17.43 -10.07 -1.06
C ASP A 87 -17.83 -11.54 -1.12
N GLY A 88 -18.93 -11.87 -0.46
CA GLY A 88 -19.40 -13.25 -0.39
C GLY A 88 -19.81 -13.85 -1.72
N THR A 89 -20.20 -13.01 -2.68
CA THR A 89 -20.59 -13.48 -4.01
C THR A 89 -19.38 -13.92 -4.82
N ALA A 90 -18.32 -13.13 -4.78
CA ALA A 90 -17.10 -13.41 -5.54
C ALA A 90 -16.08 -14.20 -4.74
N ASP A 91 -16.34 -14.43 -3.46
CA ASP A 91 -15.40 -15.06 -2.51
C ASP A 91 -14.05 -14.35 -2.51
N THR A 92 -14.08 -13.04 -2.58
CA THR A 92 -12.89 -12.18 -2.63
C THR A 92 -12.88 -11.28 -1.41
N THR A 93 -11.72 -11.14 -0.81
CA THR A 93 -11.54 -10.22 0.31
C THR A 93 -10.65 -9.07 -0.15
N GLN A 94 -11.07 -7.86 0.16
CA GLN A 94 -10.28 -6.67 -0.07
C GLN A 94 -9.80 -6.14 1.28
N VAL A 95 -8.50 -5.95 1.39
CA VAL A 95 -7.91 -5.36 2.60
C VAL A 95 -7.26 -4.05 2.20
N SER A 96 -7.64 -2.99 2.89
CA SER A 96 -7.11 -1.66 2.65
C SER A 96 -6.11 -1.31 3.73
N LEU A 97 -4.92 -0.90 3.31
CA LEU A 97 -3.86 -0.43 4.20
C LEU A 97 -3.51 0.99 3.83
N ILE A 98 -3.04 1.73 4.82
CA ILE A 98 -2.46 3.05 4.60
C ILE A 98 -0.97 2.93 4.90
N ALA A 99 -0.15 3.33 3.96
CA ALA A 99 1.30 3.29 4.10
C ALA A 99 1.86 4.70 4.03
N THR A 100 2.55 5.12 5.05
CA THR A 100 3.11 6.46 5.15
C THR A 100 4.60 6.40 5.40
N LYS A 101 5.35 7.25 4.73
CA LYS A 101 6.79 7.37 4.93
C LYS A 101 7.18 8.82 4.92
N GLU A 102 7.90 9.25 5.96
CA GLU A 102 8.44 10.61 6.03
C GLU A 102 9.75 10.69 5.28
N GLY A 103 10.00 11.83 4.67
CA GLY A 103 11.22 12.06 3.93
C GLY A 103 11.30 11.28 2.62
N ALA A 104 10.20 10.68 2.19
CA ALA A 104 10.20 9.86 0.99
C ALA A 104 10.02 10.71 -0.26
N GLU A 105 10.67 10.28 -1.33
CA GLU A 105 10.42 10.85 -2.63
C GLU A 105 9.12 10.26 -3.19
N TYR A 106 8.42 11.10 -3.94
CA TYR A 106 7.25 10.67 -4.68
C TYR A 106 7.66 9.57 -5.67
N GLY A 107 6.98 8.49 -5.60
CA GLY A 107 7.28 7.39 -6.47
C GLY A 107 6.16 6.43 -6.64
#